data_ab8cb8017034a58604ffb9b14a9ac667
#
_entry.id   ab8cb8017034a58604ffb9b14a9ac667
#
_cell.length_a   1.000
_cell.length_b   1.000
_cell.length_c   1.000
_cell.angle_alpha   90.00
_cell.angle_beta   90.00
_cell.angle_gamma   90.00
#
_symmetry.space_group_name_H-M   'P 1'
#
loop_
_entity.id
_entity.type
_entity.pdbx_description
1 polymer ?
#
loop_
_entity_poly.entity_id
_entity_poly.type
_entity_poly.pdbx_seq_one_letter_code
_entity_poly.pdbx_strand_id
1 'polypeptide(L)'
;TMDTTKVLTDIYRTGFKVDTDALEQVREEFEAEKLSLIRDLNESVLSLMGDTPINLNSPEQLSWVIYSRRPLNKTQWANDADPYMSPTDFRRFVNESSVPVRRTKAVKCPDCKGNGTFFKQKKDGSNYKNATKCGTCIGRGYVLNELPKLAGLKFNAPSAKWHSANGFSTSKDKLEYLRNVSVSKGMQEAASFLSKLTRLSAVDTYLSSFVDGINIFTKPDSRLHVRLTQHMTSTGRFSGRDPNMQNMPRGGTFPVKRVFISRFAGGKIMEADFAQLEFRVAAYLSQDEVAIKEVSEGFDVHSYTAQVISEAGQKTSRQDAKAHTFAPLYGATGYGRTSAEARYYEHFTEKYKGIARWHRELAKEVLTYKKITTPSGREFAFPDVKRRKNGTVTNFTAIKNYPVQSFATADIVPVVLIEIHKRMANMRSCIVNSVHDSIVIDIHPDEEAQVIGVIASVNGDLKEIIDNKFKINFNVPLLLEAKLGVNWLEQQEV
;
A
#
# COMPACT_ATOMS: atom_id res chain seq x y z
N THR A 1 -21.41 -11.68 -12.35
CA THR A 1 -22.44 -12.57 -12.92
C THR A 1 -22.93 -13.57 -11.88
N MET A 2 -24.07 -14.25 -12.16
CA MET A 2 -24.66 -15.23 -11.23
C MET A 2 -23.71 -16.39 -10.92
N ASP A 3 -22.98 -16.90 -11.91
CA ASP A 3 -22.05 -18.02 -11.68
C ASP A 3 -20.88 -17.60 -10.80
N THR A 4 -20.33 -16.40 -11.01
CA THR A 4 -19.31 -15.84 -10.09
C THR A 4 -19.86 -15.75 -8.67
N THR A 5 -21.09 -15.27 -8.48
CA THR A 5 -21.72 -15.19 -7.14
C THR A 5 -21.84 -16.56 -6.47
N LYS A 6 -22.18 -17.61 -7.22
CA LYS A 6 -22.21 -18.98 -6.67
C LYS A 6 -20.84 -19.40 -6.14
N VAL A 7 -19.79 -19.25 -6.97
CA VAL A 7 -18.42 -19.60 -6.57
C VAL A 7 -17.97 -18.79 -5.34
N LEU A 8 -18.23 -17.47 -5.31
CA LEU A 8 -17.89 -16.63 -4.15
C LEU A 8 -18.68 -17.05 -2.89
N THR A 9 -19.93 -17.51 -3.04
CA THR A 9 -20.72 -18.05 -1.93
C THR A 9 -20.13 -19.35 -1.42
N ASP A 10 -19.66 -20.23 -2.31
CA ASP A 10 -19.01 -21.49 -1.91
C ASP A 10 -17.68 -21.23 -1.21
N ILE A 11 -16.86 -20.28 -1.69
CA ILE A 11 -15.65 -19.84 -1.00
C ILE A 11 -15.99 -19.36 0.43
N TYR A 12 -17.02 -18.51 0.56
CA TYR A 12 -17.45 -18.02 1.86
C TYR A 12 -17.90 -19.16 2.78
N ARG A 13 -18.73 -20.09 2.31
CA ARG A 13 -19.21 -21.23 3.09
C ARG A 13 -18.09 -22.18 3.49
N THR A 14 -17.15 -22.39 2.59
CA THR A 14 -15.99 -23.26 2.78
C THR A 14 -15.10 -22.74 3.91
N GLY A 15 -14.75 -21.46 3.89
CA GLY A 15 -13.82 -20.82 4.81
C GLY A 15 -12.37 -21.29 4.62
N PHE A 16 -11.43 -20.54 5.13
CA PHE A 16 -10.00 -20.85 5.09
C PHE A 16 -9.50 -21.18 6.50
N LYS A 17 -8.88 -22.34 6.69
CA LYS A 17 -8.39 -22.80 8.00
C LYS A 17 -7.26 -21.90 8.48
N VAL A 18 -7.38 -21.44 9.72
CA VAL A 18 -6.38 -20.62 10.41
C VAL A 18 -5.74 -21.44 11.53
N ASP A 19 -4.42 -21.48 11.54
CA ASP A 19 -3.62 -21.93 12.68
C ASP A 19 -3.57 -20.80 13.70
N THR A 20 -4.34 -20.93 14.77
CA THR A 20 -4.47 -19.91 15.82
C THR A 20 -3.22 -19.77 16.65
N ASP A 21 -2.45 -20.85 16.84
CA ASP A 21 -1.20 -20.82 17.61
C ASP A 21 -0.10 -20.11 16.81
N ALA A 22 -0.01 -20.39 15.50
CA ALA A 22 0.87 -19.65 14.60
C ALA A 22 0.49 -18.16 14.51
N LEU A 23 -0.81 -17.82 14.58
CA LEU A 23 -1.28 -16.43 14.58
C LEU A 23 -0.83 -15.70 15.85
N GLU A 24 -0.90 -16.36 17.01
CA GLU A 24 -0.45 -15.77 18.26
C GLU A 24 1.07 -15.58 18.27
N GLN A 25 1.86 -16.52 17.76
CA GLN A 25 3.30 -16.35 17.58
C GLN A 25 3.64 -15.14 16.71
N VAL A 26 2.92 -14.94 15.59
CA VAL A 26 3.07 -13.74 14.75
C VAL A 26 2.76 -12.48 15.53
N ARG A 27 1.70 -12.48 16.34
CA ARG A 27 1.32 -11.35 17.20
C ARG A 27 2.46 -10.99 18.15
N GLU A 28 2.93 -11.94 18.93
CA GLU A 28 4.00 -11.75 19.93
C GLU A 28 5.28 -11.18 19.30
N GLU A 29 5.69 -11.74 18.15
CA GLU A 29 6.88 -11.30 17.42
C GLU A 29 6.78 -9.82 17.02
N PHE A 30 5.65 -9.40 16.42
CA PHE A 30 5.49 -8.04 15.92
C PHE A 30 5.12 -7.02 17.00
N GLU A 31 4.48 -7.44 18.10
CA GLU A 31 4.33 -6.59 19.29
C GLU A 31 5.67 -6.31 19.96
N ALA A 32 6.55 -7.29 20.06
CA ALA A 32 7.91 -7.09 20.56
C ALA A 32 8.71 -6.13 19.65
N GLU A 33 8.63 -6.27 18.33
CA GLU A 33 9.24 -5.33 17.38
C GLU A 33 8.68 -3.92 17.54
N LYS A 34 7.34 -3.77 17.66
CA LYS A 34 6.66 -2.50 17.88
C LYS A 34 7.19 -1.79 19.12
N LEU A 35 7.28 -2.49 20.24
CA LEU A 35 7.80 -1.94 21.50
C LEU A 35 9.26 -1.50 21.36
N SER A 36 10.09 -2.27 20.67
CA SER A 36 11.47 -1.90 20.39
C SER A 36 11.58 -0.63 19.54
N LEU A 37 10.78 -0.54 18.47
CA LEU A 37 10.74 0.64 17.60
C LEU A 37 10.27 1.90 18.35
N ILE A 38 9.25 1.77 19.21
CA ILE A 38 8.74 2.87 20.05
C ILE A 38 9.85 3.37 21.00
N ARG A 39 10.58 2.47 21.66
CA ARG A 39 11.70 2.83 22.54
C ARG A 39 12.77 3.60 21.78
N ASP A 40 13.24 3.06 20.66
CA ASP A 40 14.30 3.66 19.86
C ASP A 40 13.90 5.04 19.29
N LEU A 41 12.64 5.17 18.87
CA LEU A 41 12.10 6.45 18.39
C LEU A 41 11.98 7.48 19.51
N ASN A 42 11.56 7.07 20.72
CA ASN A 42 11.50 7.96 21.89
C ASN A 42 12.89 8.46 22.31
N GLU A 43 13.91 7.60 22.28
CA GLU A 43 15.31 8.00 22.52
C GLU A 43 15.77 9.02 21.47
N SER A 44 15.45 8.78 20.18
CA SER A 44 15.75 9.72 19.10
C SER A 44 15.03 11.05 19.28
N VAL A 45 13.75 11.02 19.66
CA VAL A 45 12.95 12.23 19.94
C VAL A 45 13.55 13.01 21.11
N LEU A 46 13.96 12.36 22.19
CA LEU A 46 14.62 13.03 23.32
C LEU A 46 15.91 13.71 22.87
N SER A 47 16.72 13.04 22.04
CA SER A 47 17.92 13.64 21.45
C SER A 47 17.61 14.87 20.58
N LEU A 48 16.56 14.81 19.76
CA LEU A 48 16.20 15.84 18.78
C LEU A 48 15.45 17.02 19.40
N MET A 49 14.51 16.76 20.32
CA MET A 49 13.55 17.74 20.83
C MET A 49 13.89 18.22 22.26
N GLY A 50 14.75 17.50 22.99
CA GLY A 50 14.93 17.66 24.43
C GLY A 50 13.73 17.07 25.19
N ASP A 51 13.40 17.68 26.34
CA ASP A 51 12.34 17.15 27.23
C ASP A 51 10.91 17.49 26.79
N THR A 52 10.70 18.02 25.56
CA THR A 52 9.36 18.22 25.01
C THR A 52 8.69 16.88 24.74
N PRO A 53 7.56 16.55 25.38
CA PRO A 53 6.82 15.34 25.08
C PRO A 53 6.28 15.38 23.65
N ILE A 54 6.61 14.37 22.86
CA ILE A 54 6.16 14.24 21.46
C ILE A 54 5.33 12.97 21.31
N ASN A 55 4.12 13.12 20.81
CA ASN A 55 3.29 12.04 20.34
C ASN A 55 3.54 11.81 18.84
N LEU A 56 4.25 10.74 18.49
CA LEU A 56 4.58 10.39 17.12
C LEU A 56 3.36 10.03 16.27
N ASN A 57 2.22 9.71 16.89
CA ASN A 57 0.95 9.49 16.20
C ASN A 57 0.22 10.80 15.86
N SER A 58 0.70 11.94 16.35
CA SER A 58 0.17 13.25 16.01
C SER A 58 0.89 13.80 14.76
N PRO A 59 0.22 13.95 13.60
CA PRO A 59 0.83 14.54 12.41
C PRO A 59 1.43 15.92 12.65
N GLU A 60 0.81 16.70 13.52
CA GLU A 60 1.29 18.02 13.93
C GLU A 60 2.65 17.93 14.65
N GLN A 61 2.71 17.12 15.71
CA GLN A 61 3.93 17.00 16.53
C GLN A 61 5.05 16.30 15.75
N LEU A 62 4.69 15.34 14.91
CA LEU A 62 5.63 14.71 14.00
C LEU A 62 6.19 15.73 12.98
N SER A 63 5.36 16.64 12.48
CA SER A 63 5.82 17.76 11.64
C SER A 63 6.85 18.64 12.35
N TRP A 64 6.70 18.90 13.66
CA TRP A 64 7.71 19.63 14.43
C TRP A 64 9.06 18.91 14.51
N VAL A 65 9.02 17.59 14.71
CA VAL A 65 10.25 16.77 14.73
C VAL A 65 10.95 16.79 13.38
N ILE A 66 10.22 16.70 12.29
CA ILE A 66 10.79 16.58 10.94
C ILE A 66 11.26 17.96 10.43
N TYR A 67 10.40 18.97 10.49
CA TYR A 67 10.66 20.27 9.84
C TYR A 67 11.17 21.35 10.80
N SER A 68 11.23 21.07 12.10
CA SER A 68 11.72 22.01 13.13
C SER A 68 10.98 23.35 13.16
N ARG A 69 9.73 23.36 12.72
CA ARG A 69 8.86 24.54 12.67
C ARG A 69 7.44 24.18 13.05
N ARG A 70 6.73 25.14 13.64
CA ARG A 70 5.30 25.05 13.95
C ARG A 70 4.54 26.28 13.46
N PRO A 71 3.27 26.15 13.01
CA PRO A 71 2.43 27.30 12.70
C PRO A 71 2.28 28.25 13.87
N LEU A 72 2.30 29.55 13.61
CA LEU A 72 1.96 30.59 14.60
C LEU A 72 0.49 30.54 14.96
N ASN A 73 -0.36 30.47 13.96
CA ASN A 73 -1.80 30.34 14.05
C ASN A 73 -2.27 29.23 13.09
N LYS A 74 -2.85 28.17 13.60
CA LYS A 74 -3.25 27.00 12.79
C LYS A 74 -4.35 27.32 11.80
N THR A 75 -5.35 28.10 12.19
CA THR A 75 -6.46 28.47 11.31
C THR A 75 -5.97 29.32 10.15
N GLN A 76 -5.15 30.33 10.44
CA GLN A 76 -4.55 31.16 9.41
C GLN A 76 -3.61 30.35 8.52
N TRP A 77 -2.75 29.50 9.11
CA TRP A 77 -1.88 28.60 8.37
C TRP A 77 -2.66 27.72 7.41
N ALA A 78 -3.76 27.12 7.85
CA ALA A 78 -4.58 26.22 7.03
C ALA A 78 -5.27 26.94 5.86
N ASN A 79 -5.68 28.20 6.06
CA ASN A 79 -6.46 28.98 5.07
C ASN A 79 -5.59 29.73 4.07
N ASP A 80 -4.42 30.22 4.46
CA ASP A 80 -3.62 31.15 3.65
C ASP A 80 -2.63 30.44 2.72
N ALA A 81 -2.45 29.12 2.83
CA ALA A 81 -1.55 28.39 1.94
C ALA A 81 -2.20 28.06 0.60
N ASP A 82 -1.64 28.60 -0.46
CA ASP A 82 -1.95 28.23 -1.84
C ASP A 82 -0.98 27.14 -2.32
N PRO A 83 -1.44 25.93 -2.71
CA PRO A 83 -0.59 24.86 -3.23
C PRO A 83 0.13 25.22 -4.54
N TYR A 84 -0.25 26.32 -5.19
CA TYR A 84 0.35 26.81 -6.42
C TYR A 84 1.33 27.99 -6.21
N MET A 85 1.61 28.36 -4.97
CA MET A 85 2.63 29.39 -4.65
C MET A 85 3.96 29.11 -5.36
N SER A 86 4.62 30.18 -5.82
CA SER A 86 5.99 30.10 -6.27
C SER A 86 6.92 29.64 -5.12
N PRO A 87 8.09 29.05 -5.41
CA PRO A 87 9.04 28.68 -4.35
C PRO A 87 9.48 29.86 -3.47
N THR A 88 9.50 31.07 -4.01
CA THR A 88 9.87 32.30 -3.28
C THR A 88 8.75 32.73 -2.35
N ASP A 89 7.50 32.79 -2.85
CA ASP A 89 6.33 33.14 -2.05
C ASP A 89 6.06 32.14 -0.96
N PHE A 90 6.25 30.85 -1.25
CA PHE A 90 6.10 29.80 -0.24
C PHE A 90 7.13 29.95 0.89
N ARG A 91 8.40 30.26 0.58
CA ARG A 91 9.41 30.52 1.62
C ARG A 91 9.06 31.72 2.47
N ARG A 92 8.56 32.80 1.87
CA ARG A 92 8.08 33.99 2.59
C ARG A 92 6.92 33.62 3.51
N PHE A 93 5.89 32.96 2.98
CA PHE A 93 4.74 32.47 3.75
C PHE A 93 5.19 31.65 4.96
N VAL A 94 6.07 30.67 4.77
CA VAL A 94 6.58 29.82 5.88
C VAL A 94 7.27 30.65 6.96
N ASN A 95 8.07 31.66 6.59
CA ASN A 95 8.78 32.49 7.56
C ASN A 95 7.85 33.42 8.35
N GLU A 96 6.81 33.93 7.72
CA GLU A 96 5.84 34.85 8.34
C GLU A 96 4.78 34.11 9.16
N SER A 97 4.39 32.90 8.75
CA SER A 97 3.27 32.14 9.34
C SER A 97 3.70 31.01 10.28
N SER A 98 5.00 30.79 10.48
CA SER A 98 5.52 29.76 11.37
C SER A 98 6.75 30.21 12.15
N VAL A 99 6.97 29.54 13.30
CA VAL A 99 8.15 29.76 14.14
C VAL A 99 9.03 28.51 14.26
N PRO A 100 10.35 28.69 14.41
CA PRO A 100 11.25 27.60 14.70
C PRO A 100 10.87 26.91 16.04
N VAL A 101 10.95 25.61 16.08
CA VAL A 101 10.85 24.83 17.33
C VAL A 101 12.24 24.72 17.95
N ARG A 102 12.35 25.02 19.24
CA ARG A 102 13.60 24.92 19.98
C ARG A 102 13.61 23.70 20.89
N ARG A 103 14.78 23.16 21.17
CA ARG A 103 14.94 22.12 22.19
C ARG A 103 14.53 22.68 23.54
N THR A 104 13.94 21.82 24.37
CA THR A 104 13.57 22.22 25.72
C THR A 104 14.33 21.43 26.78
N LYS A 105 14.36 21.99 28.00
CA LYS A 105 14.83 21.30 29.19
C LYS A 105 13.77 21.48 30.28
N ALA A 106 13.40 20.36 30.90
CA ALA A 106 12.51 20.35 32.04
C ALA A 106 13.26 20.89 33.30
N VAL A 107 12.66 21.87 33.93
CA VAL A 107 13.13 22.39 35.19
C VAL A 107 11.99 22.34 36.22
N LYS A 108 12.34 22.19 37.51
CA LYS A 108 11.34 22.20 38.59
C LYS A 108 10.48 23.46 38.48
N CYS A 109 9.17 23.31 38.57
CA CYS A 109 8.27 24.46 38.55
C CYS A 109 8.59 25.40 39.70
N PRO A 110 8.82 26.71 39.44
CA PRO A 110 9.17 27.65 40.47
C PRO A 110 8.08 27.82 41.52
N ASP A 111 6.81 27.76 41.10
CA ASP A 111 5.67 28.05 42.00
C ASP A 111 5.37 26.89 42.94
N CYS A 112 5.30 25.65 42.45
CA CYS A 112 5.01 24.46 43.26
C CYS A 112 6.25 23.71 43.70
N LYS A 113 7.44 24.20 43.37
CA LYS A 113 8.74 23.60 43.72
C LYS A 113 8.88 22.12 43.34
N GLY A 114 8.18 21.71 42.28
CA GLY A 114 8.20 20.35 41.76
C GLY A 114 7.02 19.47 42.19
N ASN A 115 6.14 19.91 43.11
CA ASN A 115 5.05 19.09 43.63
C ASN A 115 3.85 18.94 42.66
N GLY A 116 3.73 19.80 41.66
CA GLY A 116 2.57 19.82 40.73
C GLY A 116 1.30 20.36 41.30
N THR A 117 1.18 20.39 42.62
CA THR A 117 0.02 20.84 43.39
C THR A 117 0.41 21.67 44.59
N PHE A 118 -0.50 22.43 45.12
CA PHE A 118 -0.34 23.13 46.42
C PHE A 118 -1.70 23.16 47.13
N PHE A 119 -1.64 23.30 48.48
CA PHE A 119 -2.87 23.51 49.29
C PHE A 119 -3.13 24.98 49.45
N LYS A 120 -4.31 25.40 49.04
CA LYS A 120 -4.79 26.77 49.35
C LYS A 120 -5.01 26.90 50.86
N GLN A 121 -4.64 28.04 51.42
CA GLN A 121 -4.91 28.36 52.80
C GLN A 121 -6.29 28.99 53.00
N LYS A 122 -6.97 28.59 54.02
CA LYS A 122 -8.19 29.24 54.50
C LYS A 122 -7.86 30.56 55.22
N LYS A 123 -8.87 31.35 55.52
CA LYS A 123 -8.72 32.62 56.26
C LYS A 123 -8.15 32.43 57.69
N ASP A 124 -8.33 31.26 58.26
CA ASP A 124 -7.81 30.86 59.60
C ASP A 124 -6.38 30.30 59.56
N GLY A 125 -5.73 30.33 58.38
CA GLY A 125 -4.35 29.82 58.20
C GLY A 125 -4.25 28.31 57.97
N SER A 126 -5.34 27.56 58.12
CA SER A 126 -5.33 26.11 57.81
C SER A 126 -5.43 25.84 56.33
N ASN A 127 -4.89 24.68 55.88
CA ASN A 127 -5.02 24.27 54.48
C ASN A 127 -6.39 23.69 54.16
N TYR A 128 -6.87 23.89 52.91
CA TYR A 128 -7.97 23.12 52.39
C TYR A 128 -7.63 21.63 52.28
N LYS A 129 -8.58 20.74 52.46
CA LYS A 129 -8.38 19.30 52.41
C LYS A 129 -7.87 18.82 51.02
N ASN A 130 -8.31 19.46 49.95
CA ASN A 130 -7.97 19.07 48.59
C ASN A 130 -6.85 19.95 48.05
N ALA A 131 -5.83 19.30 47.49
CA ALA A 131 -4.76 19.97 46.78
C ALA A 131 -5.27 20.58 45.45
N THR A 132 -4.83 21.79 45.14
CA THR A 132 -5.12 22.47 43.87
C THR A 132 -3.95 22.26 42.91
N LYS A 133 -4.25 21.95 41.66
CA LYS A 133 -3.21 21.86 40.62
C LYS A 133 -2.53 23.21 40.44
N CYS A 134 -1.22 23.20 40.38
CA CYS A 134 -0.44 24.39 40.05
C CYS A 134 -0.74 24.87 38.63
N GLY A 135 -1.18 26.13 38.50
CA GLY A 135 -1.54 26.72 37.20
C GLY A 135 -0.36 26.84 36.23
N THR A 136 0.81 27.17 36.76
CA THR A 136 2.03 27.35 35.96
C THR A 136 2.50 26.07 35.28
N CYS A 137 2.54 24.95 35.97
CA CYS A 137 2.98 23.67 35.41
C CYS A 137 1.81 22.74 35.04
N ILE A 138 0.58 23.17 35.26
CA ILE A 138 -0.65 22.41 34.98
C ILE A 138 -0.63 21.03 35.65
N GLY A 139 -0.10 20.99 36.88
CA GLY A 139 0.00 19.76 37.69
C GLY A 139 1.20 18.87 37.38
N ARG A 140 2.07 19.22 36.45
CA ARG A 140 3.24 18.40 36.03
C ARG A 140 4.42 18.43 37.01
N GLY A 141 4.53 19.45 37.85
CA GLY A 141 5.67 19.67 38.74
C GLY A 141 6.88 20.31 38.06
N TYR A 142 6.93 20.40 36.75
CA TYR A 142 8.01 21.02 35.99
C TYR A 142 7.48 21.94 34.89
N VAL A 143 8.32 22.84 34.43
CA VAL A 143 8.11 23.67 33.25
C VAL A 143 9.20 23.39 32.22
N LEU A 144 8.90 23.62 30.93
CA LEU A 144 9.85 23.41 29.84
C LEU A 144 10.48 24.75 29.45
N ASN A 145 11.78 24.90 29.67
CA ASN A 145 12.53 26.07 29.22
C ASN A 145 13.11 25.82 27.85
N GLU A 146 12.88 26.74 26.91
CA GLU A 146 13.49 26.69 25.58
C GLU A 146 15.01 26.94 25.66
N LEU A 147 15.75 26.13 24.93
CA LEU A 147 17.21 26.26 24.76
C LEU A 147 17.51 26.98 23.41
N PRO A 148 18.70 27.60 23.26
CA PRO A 148 19.06 28.27 22.01
C PRO A 148 19.09 27.37 20.78
N LYS A 149 19.36 26.07 20.95
CA LYS A 149 19.51 25.10 19.87
C LYS A 149 18.16 24.75 19.23
N LEU A 150 18.10 24.78 17.89
CA LEU A 150 16.93 24.30 17.14
C LEU A 150 16.71 22.81 17.41
N ALA A 151 15.42 22.45 17.52
CA ALA A 151 14.96 21.07 17.67
C ALA A 151 14.76 20.39 16.29
N GLY A 152 14.64 19.05 16.31
CA GLY A 152 14.24 18.23 15.17
C GLY A 152 15.30 18.05 14.09
N LEU A 153 14.85 17.42 12.97
CA LEU A 153 15.69 17.02 11.84
C LEU A 153 16.01 18.16 10.85
N LYS A 154 15.31 19.29 10.96
CA LYS A 154 15.56 20.53 10.21
C LYS A 154 15.37 20.39 8.68
N PHE A 155 14.47 19.54 8.25
CA PHE A 155 14.12 19.52 6.83
C PHE A 155 13.33 20.75 6.41
N ASN A 156 13.51 21.15 5.16
CA ASN A 156 12.69 22.17 4.52
C ASN A 156 11.69 21.50 3.59
N ALA A 157 10.44 21.95 3.63
CA ALA A 157 9.44 21.53 2.65
C ALA A 157 9.80 22.10 1.26
N PRO A 158 9.90 21.27 0.20
CA PRO A 158 10.38 21.72 -1.11
C PRO A 158 9.44 22.67 -1.83
N SER A 159 8.15 22.61 -1.55
CA SER A 159 7.12 23.42 -2.21
C SER A 159 5.85 23.53 -1.37
N ALA A 160 4.94 24.41 -1.77
CA ALA A 160 3.64 24.58 -1.13
C ALA A 160 2.77 23.31 -1.12
N LYS A 161 2.99 22.34 -2.01
CA LYS A 161 2.34 21.02 -2.01
C LYS A 161 2.67 20.16 -0.78
N TRP A 162 3.62 20.58 0.04
CA TRP A 162 3.97 19.94 1.30
C TRP A 162 3.24 20.55 2.50
N HIS A 163 2.43 21.56 2.26
CA HIS A 163 1.56 22.15 3.28
C HIS A 163 0.49 21.14 3.72
N SER A 164 0.15 21.17 4.99
CA SER A 164 -1.02 20.49 5.57
C SER A 164 -1.67 21.42 6.61
N ALA A 165 -2.90 21.13 7.00
CA ALA A 165 -3.66 21.95 7.94
C ALA A 165 -2.97 22.14 9.32
N ASN A 166 -2.12 21.20 9.72
CA ASN A 166 -1.47 21.20 11.03
C ASN A 166 0.06 21.44 10.95
N GLY A 167 0.55 22.01 9.85
CA GLY A 167 1.97 22.22 9.63
C GLY A 167 2.41 21.70 8.25
N PHE A 168 3.48 20.93 8.19
CA PHE A 168 3.92 20.32 6.96
C PHE A 168 3.49 18.85 6.89
N SER A 169 3.26 18.35 5.68
CA SER A 169 2.81 16.98 5.45
C SER A 169 3.80 15.94 5.93
N THR A 170 3.29 14.98 6.68
CA THR A 170 4.00 13.78 7.16
C THR A 170 3.42 12.52 6.54
N SER A 171 2.81 12.63 5.34
CA SER A 171 2.28 11.49 4.60
C SER A 171 3.38 10.53 4.18
N LYS A 172 3.03 9.26 3.98
CA LYS A 172 3.97 8.19 3.68
C LYS A 172 4.92 8.51 2.52
N ASP A 173 4.39 9.06 1.42
CA ASP A 173 5.17 9.47 0.25
C ASP A 173 6.20 10.57 0.56
N LYS A 174 5.86 11.52 1.46
CA LYS A 174 6.76 12.57 1.91
C LYS A 174 7.86 12.04 2.83
N LEU A 175 7.50 11.16 3.76
CA LEU A 175 8.46 10.51 4.65
C LEU A 175 9.45 9.65 3.86
N GLU A 176 8.98 8.91 2.87
CA GLU A 176 9.82 8.11 1.98
C GLU A 176 10.77 8.97 1.14
N TYR A 177 10.27 10.07 0.57
CA TYR A 177 11.12 11.04 -0.13
C TYR A 177 12.23 11.58 0.78
N LEU A 178 11.89 12.03 2.00
CA LEU A 178 12.87 12.57 2.95
C LEU A 178 13.89 11.52 3.38
N ARG A 179 13.46 10.26 3.57
CA ARG A 179 14.36 9.15 3.85
C ARG A 179 15.37 8.96 2.71
N ASN A 180 14.91 8.93 1.46
CA ASN A 180 15.77 8.75 0.30
C ASN A 180 16.76 9.91 0.15
N VAL A 181 16.32 11.15 0.37
CA VAL A 181 17.19 12.33 0.41
C VAL A 181 18.22 12.21 1.56
N SER A 182 17.81 11.71 2.72
CA SER A 182 18.73 11.51 3.86
C SER A 182 19.82 10.52 3.54
N VAL A 183 19.47 9.39 2.93
CA VAL A 183 20.43 8.37 2.50
C VAL A 183 21.41 8.95 1.47
N SER A 184 20.91 9.63 0.45
CA SER A 184 21.75 10.21 -0.60
C SER A 184 22.72 11.30 -0.11
N LYS A 185 22.36 12.00 0.98
CA LYS A 185 23.17 13.05 1.60
C LYS A 185 24.00 12.58 2.81
N GLY A 186 23.99 11.29 3.12
CA GLY A 186 24.73 10.74 4.27
C GLY A 186 24.18 11.18 5.64
N MET A 187 22.93 11.63 5.73
CA MET A 187 22.28 12.07 6.98
C MET A 187 21.78 10.86 7.77
N GLN A 188 22.70 10.12 8.39
CA GLN A 188 22.42 8.82 9.01
C GLN A 188 21.35 8.86 10.10
N GLU A 189 21.39 9.86 11.01
CA GLU A 189 20.42 10.01 12.09
C GLU A 189 19.00 10.22 11.52
N ALA A 190 18.85 11.08 10.52
CA ALA A 190 17.56 11.35 9.87
C ALA A 190 17.06 10.12 9.08
N ALA A 191 17.94 9.45 8.35
CA ALA A 191 17.60 8.23 7.61
C ALA A 191 17.14 7.12 8.54
N SER A 192 17.82 6.91 9.66
CA SER A 192 17.48 5.92 10.69
C SER A 192 16.12 6.25 11.33
N PHE A 193 15.91 7.49 11.77
CA PHE A 193 14.64 7.93 12.35
C PHE A 193 13.46 7.70 11.42
N LEU A 194 13.57 8.17 10.16
CA LEU A 194 12.51 8.04 9.17
C LEU A 194 12.23 6.58 8.78
N SER A 195 13.26 5.73 8.72
CA SER A 195 13.12 4.30 8.47
C SER A 195 12.37 3.60 9.61
N LYS A 196 12.75 3.85 10.86
CA LYS A 196 12.08 3.30 12.05
C LYS A 196 10.63 3.78 12.16
N LEU A 197 10.36 5.05 11.87
CA LEU A 197 9.01 5.61 11.86
C LEU A 197 8.12 4.95 10.80
N THR A 198 8.64 4.77 9.60
CA THR A 198 7.93 4.09 8.51
C THR A 198 7.68 2.62 8.86
N ARG A 199 8.67 1.95 9.46
CA ARG A 199 8.53 0.57 9.92
C ARG A 199 7.50 0.44 11.03
N LEU A 200 7.51 1.33 12.04
CA LEU A 200 6.50 1.35 13.11
C LEU A 200 5.08 1.48 12.55
N SER A 201 4.87 2.41 11.62
CA SER A 201 3.55 2.58 10.98
C SER A 201 3.11 1.33 10.20
N ALA A 202 4.06 0.66 9.54
CA ALA A 202 3.78 -0.59 8.82
C ALA A 202 3.45 -1.74 9.78
N VAL A 203 4.20 -1.91 10.87
CA VAL A 203 3.94 -2.91 11.92
C VAL A 203 2.60 -2.67 12.60
N ASP A 204 2.28 -1.42 12.91
CA ASP A 204 1.01 -1.04 13.55
C ASP A 204 -0.19 -1.37 12.66
N THR A 205 -0.09 -1.04 11.36
CA THR A 205 -1.09 -1.42 10.37
C THR A 205 -1.20 -2.95 10.22
N TYR A 206 -0.07 -3.65 10.25
CA TYR A 206 -0.04 -5.10 10.13
C TYR A 206 -0.74 -5.79 11.30
N LEU A 207 -0.41 -5.40 12.53
CA LEU A 207 -1.06 -5.92 13.74
C LEU A 207 -2.55 -5.63 13.74
N SER A 208 -2.96 -4.38 13.58
CA SER A 208 -4.36 -3.97 13.70
C SER A 208 -5.23 -4.46 12.54
N SER A 209 -4.75 -4.41 11.29
CA SER A 209 -5.58 -4.73 10.13
C SER A 209 -5.57 -6.21 9.77
N PHE A 210 -4.43 -6.90 9.97
CA PHE A 210 -4.29 -8.30 9.57
C PHE A 210 -4.32 -9.25 10.76
N VAL A 211 -3.46 -9.11 11.75
CA VAL A 211 -3.41 -10.05 12.88
C VAL A 211 -4.70 -9.98 13.70
N ASP A 212 -5.11 -8.78 14.12
CA ASP A 212 -6.36 -8.58 14.86
C ASP A 212 -7.58 -8.89 14.01
N GLY A 213 -7.56 -8.47 12.73
CA GLY A 213 -8.65 -8.74 11.81
C GLY A 213 -8.86 -10.25 11.61
N ILE A 214 -7.79 -11.02 11.40
CA ILE A 214 -7.89 -12.49 11.28
C ILE A 214 -8.43 -13.07 12.57
N ASN A 215 -7.89 -12.69 13.73
CA ASN A 215 -8.31 -13.22 15.03
C ASN A 215 -9.81 -12.95 15.30
N ILE A 216 -10.28 -11.72 15.08
CA ILE A 216 -11.67 -11.30 15.34
C ILE A 216 -12.66 -12.06 14.43
N PHE A 217 -12.31 -12.28 13.17
CA PHE A 217 -13.21 -12.87 12.19
C PHE A 217 -13.06 -14.38 12.02
N THR A 218 -12.03 -15.00 12.60
CA THR A 218 -11.90 -16.45 12.65
C THR A 218 -13.01 -17.03 13.55
N LYS A 219 -13.73 -18.01 13.04
CA LYS A 219 -14.85 -18.65 13.74
C LYS A 219 -14.35 -19.71 14.74
N PRO A 220 -15.21 -20.21 15.66
CA PRO A 220 -14.83 -21.25 16.62
C PRO A 220 -14.33 -22.54 15.99
N ASP A 221 -14.67 -22.84 14.73
CA ASP A 221 -14.13 -23.96 13.95
C ASP A 221 -12.74 -23.68 13.36
N SER A 222 -12.10 -22.60 13.78
CA SER A 222 -10.80 -22.09 13.30
C SER A 222 -10.79 -21.80 11.81
N ARG A 223 -11.89 -21.33 11.24
CA ARG A 223 -11.97 -20.90 9.83
C ARG A 223 -12.29 -19.43 9.70
N LEU A 224 -11.63 -18.80 8.75
CA LEU A 224 -11.93 -17.45 8.28
C LEU A 224 -12.82 -17.55 7.04
N HIS A 225 -14.03 -17.02 7.10
CA HIS A 225 -14.96 -17.00 5.98
C HIS A 225 -14.74 -15.75 5.13
N VAL A 226 -14.02 -15.92 4.02
CA VAL A 226 -13.59 -14.81 3.14
C VAL A 226 -14.78 -14.19 2.43
N ARG A 227 -15.03 -12.91 2.70
CA ARG A 227 -16.13 -12.15 2.08
C ARG A 227 -15.63 -11.37 0.87
N LEU A 228 -15.93 -11.85 -0.33
CA LEU A 228 -15.61 -11.20 -1.60
C LEU A 228 -16.87 -10.62 -2.26
N THR A 229 -16.75 -9.41 -2.80
CA THR A 229 -17.83 -8.71 -3.51
C THR A 229 -17.36 -8.25 -4.89
N GLN A 230 -18.29 -8.17 -5.87
CA GLN A 230 -17.97 -7.86 -7.27
C GLN A 230 -18.24 -6.40 -7.66
N HIS A 231 -18.78 -5.56 -6.76
CA HIS A 231 -19.38 -4.27 -7.15
C HIS A 231 -18.82 -3.06 -6.38
N MET A 232 -17.83 -3.26 -5.51
CA MET A 232 -17.31 -2.20 -4.64
C MET A 232 -16.15 -1.42 -5.24
N THR A 233 -15.51 -1.94 -6.29
CA THR A 233 -14.37 -1.28 -6.93
C THR A 233 -14.76 -0.68 -8.28
N SER A 234 -14.16 0.47 -8.64
CA SER A 234 -14.43 1.13 -9.93
C SER A 234 -14.11 0.26 -11.13
N THR A 235 -13.12 -0.63 -11.02
CA THR A 235 -12.67 -1.51 -12.10
C THR A 235 -13.41 -2.85 -12.14
N GLY A 236 -14.26 -3.15 -11.14
CA GLY A 236 -14.96 -4.43 -11.01
C GLY A 236 -14.13 -5.57 -10.42
N ARG A 237 -12.90 -5.30 -9.94
CA ARG A 237 -12.11 -6.25 -9.15
C ARG A 237 -12.90 -6.73 -7.93
N PHE A 238 -12.63 -7.94 -7.47
CA PHE A 238 -13.14 -8.37 -6.17
C PHE A 238 -12.66 -7.44 -5.06
N SER A 239 -13.55 -7.13 -4.15
CA SER A 239 -13.25 -6.42 -2.91
C SER A 239 -13.50 -7.33 -1.73
N GLY A 240 -12.56 -7.35 -0.77
CA GLY A 240 -12.67 -8.12 0.46
C GLY A 240 -13.04 -7.25 1.64
N ARG A 241 -13.70 -7.84 2.65
CA ARG A 241 -13.97 -7.21 3.94
C ARG A 241 -14.07 -8.25 5.05
N ASP A 242 -13.88 -7.82 6.27
CA ASP A 242 -14.09 -8.57 7.51
C ASP A 242 -13.24 -9.86 7.63
N PRO A 243 -11.90 -9.85 7.51
CA PRO A 243 -11.00 -8.79 7.10
C PRO A 243 -10.83 -8.69 5.57
N ASN A 244 -10.15 -7.62 5.10
CA ASN A 244 -9.89 -7.48 3.67
C ASN A 244 -8.74 -8.39 3.20
N MET A 245 -9.08 -9.60 2.79
CA MET A 245 -8.12 -10.59 2.31
C MET A 245 -7.48 -10.24 0.95
N GLN A 246 -7.99 -9.23 0.23
CA GLN A 246 -7.39 -8.75 -1.02
C GLN A 246 -6.09 -7.96 -0.79
N ASN A 247 -5.91 -7.39 0.40
CA ASN A 247 -4.75 -6.57 0.74
C ASN A 247 -3.69 -7.34 1.56
N MET A 248 -3.73 -8.68 1.55
CA MET A 248 -2.76 -9.49 2.30
C MET A 248 -1.33 -9.11 1.91
N PRO A 249 -0.44 -8.86 2.91
CA PRO A 249 0.94 -8.51 2.63
C PRO A 249 1.62 -9.59 1.79
N ARG A 250 2.44 -9.16 0.85
CA ARG A 250 3.34 -10.09 0.14
C ARG A 250 4.38 -10.61 1.14
N GLY A 251 4.61 -11.94 1.13
CA GLY A 251 5.47 -12.61 2.11
C GLY A 251 6.88 -12.05 2.21
N GLY A 252 7.59 -12.41 3.26
CA GLY A 252 8.94 -11.99 3.61
C GLY A 252 8.98 -10.95 4.73
N THR A 253 8.40 -9.77 4.53
CA THR A 253 8.41 -8.69 5.54
C THR A 253 7.31 -8.85 6.59
N PHE A 254 6.19 -9.44 6.21
CA PHE A 254 5.00 -9.67 7.04
C PHE A 254 4.42 -11.06 6.77
N PRO A 255 4.82 -12.08 7.53
CA PRO A 255 4.58 -13.49 7.19
C PRO A 255 3.19 -14.01 7.60
N VAL A 256 2.15 -13.16 7.65
CA VAL A 256 0.83 -13.59 8.11
C VAL A 256 0.18 -14.67 7.23
N LYS A 257 0.60 -14.81 5.98
CA LYS A 257 0.12 -15.92 5.13
C LYS A 257 0.48 -17.31 5.69
N ARG A 258 1.48 -17.44 6.56
CA ARG A 258 1.88 -18.71 7.18
C ARG A 258 0.81 -19.30 8.09
N VAL A 259 -0.11 -18.50 8.60
CA VAL A 259 -1.18 -18.96 9.48
C VAL A 259 -2.32 -19.67 8.75
N PHE A 260 -2.36 -19.57 7.41
CA PHE A 260 -3.37 -20.21 6.60
C PHE A 260 -2.90 -21.59 6.14
N ILE A 261 -3.53 -22.62 6.66
CA ILE A 261 -3.16 -24.03 6.46
C ILE A 261 -4.32 -24.83 5.86
N SER A 262 -4.03 -26.05 5.42
CA SER A 262 -5.09 -26.97 4.99
C SER A 262 -5.96 -27.40 6.18
N ARG A 263 -7.26 -27.55 5.93
CA ARG A 263 -8.20 -28.17 6.88
C ARG A 263 -8.02 -29.68 7.00
N PHE A 264 -7.35 -30.30 6.03
CA PHE A 264 -7.13 -31.73 5.96
C PHE A 264 -5.79 -32.08 6.60
N ALA A 265 -5.75 -33.12 7.43
CA ALA A 265 -4.50 -33.65 7.96
C ALA A 265 -3.58 -34.08 6.81
N GLY A 266 -2.37 -33.57 6.75
CA GLY A 266 -1.45 -33.83 5.65
C GLY A 266 -1.78 -33.12 4.32
N GLY A 267 -2.84 -32.32 4.29
CA GLY A 267 -3.20 -31.50 3.14
C GLY A 267 -2.25 -30.32 2.92
N LYS A 268 -2.38 -29.67 1.78
CA LYS A 268 -1.53 -28.55 1.37
C LYS A 268 -2.36 -27.37 0.84
N ILE A 269 -1.75 -26.20 0.76
CA ILE A 269 -2.34 -25.02 0.13
C ILE A 269 -1.65 -24.78 -1.21
N MET A 270 -2.44 -24.63 -2.26
CA MET A 270 -1.98 -24.19 -3.58
C MET A 270 -2.38 -22.73 -3.83
N GLU A 271 -1.46 -21.94 -4.38
CA GLU A 271 -1.76 -20.65 -4.98
C GLU A 271 -1.46 -20.74 -6.49
N ALA A 272 -2.50 -20.60 -7.31
CA ALA A 272 -2.39 -20.54 -8.76
C ALA A 272 -2.53 -19.07 -9.18
N ASP A 273 -1.44 -18.48 -9.67
CA ASP A 273 -1.30 -17.05 -9.96
C ASP A 273 -1.06 -16.82 -11.45
N PHE A 274 -1.71 -15.83 -12.03
CA PHE A 274 -1.47 -15.51 -13.44
C PHE A 274 -0.10 -14.83 -13.64
N ALA A 275 0.69 -15.37 -14.54
CA ALA A 275 1.95 -14.77 -14.95
C ALA A 275 1.71 -13.44 -15.67
N GLN A 276 2.02 -12.31 -15.04
CA GLN A 276 1.98 -10.96 -15.62
C GLN A 276 0.65 -10.61 -16.33
N LEU A 277 -0.50 -10.98 -15.78
CA LEU A 277 -1.81 -10.89 -16.42
C LEU A 277 -2.11 -9.50 -17.01
N GLU A 278 -1.90 -8.44 -16.22
CA GLU A 278 -2.21 -7.07 -16.66
C GLU A 278 -1.33 -6.63 -17.86
N PHE A 279 -0.06 -7.04 -17.89
CA PHE A 279 0.80 -6.73 -19.05
C PHE A 279 0.40 -7.51 -20.29
N ARG A 280 0.01 -8.79 -20.15
CA ARG A 280 -0.50 -9.62 -21.25
C ARG A 280 -1.81 -9.06 -21.80
N VAL A 281 -2.70 -8.59 -20.94
CA VAL A 281 -3.94 -7.90 -21.36
C VAL A 281 -3.64 -6.57 -22.04
N ALA A 282 -2.68 -5.80 -21.56
CA ALA A 282 -2.27 -4.56 -22.22
C ALA A 282 -1.63 -4.81 -23.60
N ALA A 283 -0.82 -5.87 -23.73
CA ALA A 283 -0.28 -6.30 -25.01
C ALA A 283 -1.40 -6.65 -26.00
N TYR A 284 -2.42 -7.40 -25.55
CA TYR A 284 -3.62 -7.70 -26.32
C TYR A 284 -4.41 -6.46 -26.73
N LEU A 285 -4.73 -5.57 -25.77
CA LEU A 285 -5.55 -4.39 -26.04
C LEU A 285 -4.85 -3.39 -26.99
N SER A 286 -3.54 -3.25 -26.86
CA SER A 286 -2.73 -2.34 -27.68
C SER A 286 -2.27 -2.94 -29.00
N GLN A 287 -2.34 -4.26 -29.16
CA GLN A 287 -1.71 -5.02 -30.26
C GLN A 287 -0.26 -4.59 -30.49
N ASP A 288 0.50 -4.43 -29.38
CA ASP A 288 1.93 -4.10 -29.43
C ASP A 288 2.74 -5.35 -29.79
N GLU A 289 3.37 -5.33 -30.96
CA GLU A 289 4.10 -6.48 -31.50
C GLU A 289 5.26 -6.91 -30.60
N VAL A 290 5.98 -5.94 -29.99
CA VAL A 290 7.11 -6.22 -29.10
C VAL A 290 6.60 -6.85 -27.81
N ALA A 291 5.56 -6.28 -27.21
CA ALA A 291 4.97 -6.81 -25.98
C ALA A 291 4.39 -8.22 -26.20
N ILE A 292 3.65 -8.44 -27.28
CA ILE A 292 3.10 -9.77 -27.63
C ILE A 292 4.22 -10.79 -27.81
N LYS A 293 5.28 -10.44 -28.55
CA LYS A 293 6.45 -11.32 -28.76
C LYS A 293 7.11 -11.68 -27.42
N GLU A 294 7.42 -10.70 -26.60
CA GLU A 294 8.13 -10.90 -25.33
C GLU A 294 7.34 -11.78 -24.35
N VAL A 295 6.04 -11.55 -24.18
CA VAL A 295 5.23 -12.41 -23.30
C VAL A 295 5.03 -13.81 -23.86
N SER A 296 5.14 -13.99 -25.18
CA SER A 296 5.06 -15.30 -25.83
C SER A 296 6.38 -16.09 -25.69
N GLU A 297 7.51 -15.39 -25.64
CA GLU A 297 8.86 -15.98 -25.47
C GLU A 297 9.27 -16.14 -24.00
N GLY A 298 8.41 -15.76 -23.03
CA GLY A 298 8.71 -15.84 -21.61
C GLY A 298 9.74 -14.80 -21.11
N PHE A 299 9.80 -13.63 -21.75
CA PHE A 299 10.73 -12.56 -21.40
C PHE A 299 10.46 -12.01 -19.98
N ASP A 300 11.51 -11.95 -19.15
CA ASP A 300 11.41 -11.40 -17.80
C ASP A 300 11.50 -9.86 -17.81
N VAL A 301 10.35 -9.22 -17.96
CA VAL A 301 10.21 -7.75 -17.94
C VAL A 301 10.73 -7.13 -16.65
N HIS A 302 10.64 -7.82 -15.50
CA HIS A 302 11.12 -7.29 -14.23
C HIS A 302 12.66 -7.27 -14.16
N SER A 303 13.32 -8.31 -14.65
CA SER A 303 14.79 -8.33 -14.77
C SER A 303 15.28 -7.26 -15.75
N TYR A 304 14.61 -7.09 -16.88
CA TYR A 304 14.91 -6.01 -17.81
C TYR A 304 14.77 -4.63 -17.17
N THR A 305 13.69 -4.38 -16.41
CA THR A 305 13.50 -3.12 -15.67
C THR A 305 14.63 -2.87 -14.69
N ALA A 306 15.00 -3.89 -13.91
CA ALA A 306 16.12 -3.81 -12.96
C ALA A 306 17.44 -3.47 -13.66
N GLN A 307 17.70 -4.07 -14.81
CA GLN A 307 18.88 -3.81 -15.62
C GLN A 307 18.92 -2.34 -16.09
N VAL A 308 17.85 -1.85 -16.73
CA VAL A 308 17.80 -0.47 -17.26
C VAL A 308 17.98 0.58 -16.17
N ILE A 309 17.32 0.40 -15.00
CA ILE A 309 17.48 1.31 -13.88
C ILE A 309 18.89 1.24 -13.28
N SER A 310 19.50 0.04 -13.21
CA SER A 310 20.85 -0.15 -12.70
C SER A 310 21.91 0.45 -13.63
N GLU A 311 21.78 0.30 -14.93
CA GLU A 311 22.64 0.91 -15.94
C GLU A 311 22.54 2.45 -15.93
N ALA A 312 21.40 2.99 -15.53
CA ALA A 312 21.19 4.42 -15.32
C ALA A 312 21.77 4.94 -13.98
N GLY A 313 22.51 4.10 -13.23
CA GLY A 313 23.25 4.47 -12.02
C GLY A 313 22.56 4.19 -10.70
N GLN A 314 21.39 3.55 -10.68
CA GLN A 314 20.68 3.17 -9.45
C GLN A 314 20.60 1.63 -9.34
N LYS A 315 21.48 1.04 -8.54
CA LYS A 315 21.46 -0.43 -8.30
C LYS A 315 20.04 -0.86 -7.83
N THR A 316 19.40 -1.69 -8.64
CA THR A 316 18.01 -2.10 -8.44
C THR A 316 17.89 -3.61 -8.58
N SER A 317 17.31 -4.28 -7.60
CA SER A 317 17.04 -5.72 -7.68
C SER A 317 15.79 -5.99 -8.53
N ARG A 318 15.64 -7.24 -9.03
CA ARG A 318 14.41 -7.68 -9.71
C ARG A 318 13.15 -7.45 -8.86
N GLN A 319 13.25 -7.65 -7.56
CA GLN A 319 12.14 -7.46 -6.64
C GLN A 319 11.75 -5.98 -6.50
N ASP A 320 12.73 -5.08 -6.40
CA ASP A 320 12.49 -3.64 -6.32
C ASP A 320 11.94 -3.10 -7.66
N ALA A 321 12.42 -3.64 -8.78
CA ALA A 321 11.96 -3.27 -10.11
C ALA A 321 10.46 -3.54 -10.35
N LYS A 322 9.85 -4.50 -9.65
CA LYS A 322 8.40 -4.80 -9.78
C LYS A 322 7.51 -3.58 -9.55
N ALA A 323 7.90 -2.67 -8.66
CA ALA A 323 7.15 -1.45 -8.40
C ALA A 323 7.18 -0.45 -9.57
N HIS A 324 8.18 -0.54 -10.44
CA HIS A 324 8.41 0.38 -11.54
C HIS A 324 8.00 -0.19 -12.90
N THR A 325 8.07 -1.52 -13.06
CA THR A 325 7.90 -2.20 -14.37
C THR A 325 6.61 -1.79 -15.08
N PHE A 326 5.49 -1.77 -14.38
CA PHE A 326 4.19 -1.47 -14.97
C PHE A 326 3.68 -0.04 -14.70
N ALA A 327 4.43 0.77 -13.97
CA ALA A 327 4.03 2.14 -13.72
C ALA A 327 3.82 2.98 -15.00
N PRO A 328 4.66 2.87 -16.06
CA PRO A 328 4.43 3.57 -17.32
C PRO A 328 3.18 3.08 -18.05
N LEU A 329 2.81 1.80 -17.91
CA LEU A 329 1.59 1.24 -18.48
C LEU A 329 0.35 2.01 -18.02
N TYR A 330 0.37 2.48 -16.76
CA TYR A 330 -0.73 3.27 -16.17
C TYR A 330 -0.51 4.78 -16.24
N GLY A 331 0.52 5.22 -17.00
CA GLY A 331 0.74 6.61 -17.30
C GLY A 331 1.70 7.35 -16.39
N ALA A 332 2.49 6.64 -15.58
CA ALA A 332 3.60 7.27 -14.89
C ALA A 332 4.62 7.83 -15.90
N THR A 333 5.08 9.06 -15.67
CA THR A 333 5.97 9.81 -16.58
C THR A 333 7.35 10.05 -15.97
N GLY A 334 7.70 9.39 -14.88
CA GLY A 334 8.96 9.65 -14.17
C GLY A 334 8.96 10.92 -13.31
N TYR A 335 7.94 11.75 -13.37
CA TYR A 335 7.85 12.95 -12.53
C TYR A 335 7.82 12.59 -11.04
N GLY A 336 8.73 13.21 -10.26
CA GLY A 336 8.89 12.88 -8.83
C GLY A 336 9.62 11.57 -8.54
N ARG A 337 10.24 10.95 -9.55
CA ARG A 337 11.08 9.76 -9.46
C ARG A 337 12.57 10.14 -9.57
N THR A 338 13.44 9.16 -9.32
CA THR A 338 14.87 9.33 -9.59
C THR A 338 15.13 9.49 -11.10
N SER A 339 16.26 10.05 -11.48
CA SER A 339 16.65 10.17 -12.90
C SER A 339 16.76 8.81 -13.59
N ALA A 340 17.21 7.78 -12.86
CA ALA A 340 17.32 6.43 -13.36
C ALA A 340 15.95 5.79 -13.62
N GLU A 341 15.00 5.95 -12.69
CA GLU A 341 13.63 5.48 -12.86
C GLU A 341 12.90 6.23 -14.00
N ALA A 342 13.09 7.54 -14.10
CA ALA A 342 12.52 8.34 -15.18
C ALA A 342 13.03 7.89 -16.54
N ARG A 343 14.32 7.58 -16.65
CA ARG A 343 14.92 7.03 -17.88
C ARG A 343 14.31 5.68 -18.28
N TYR A 344 14.02 4.80 -17.32
CA TYR A 344 13.29 3.56 -17.59
C TYR A 344 11.90 3.83 -18.18
N TYR A 345 11.18 4.85 -17.66
CA TYR A 345 9.84 5.17 -18.16
C TYR A 345 9.84 5.73 -19.59
N GLU A 346 10.89 6.46 -19.96
CA GLU A 346 11.12 6.86 -21.34
C GLU A 346 11.42 5.64 -22.23
N HIS A 347 12.34 4.78 -21.82
CA HIS A 347 12.65 3.53 -22.53
C HIS A 347 11.42 2.63 -22.71
N PHE A 348 10.54 2.52 -21.71
CA PHE A 348 9.29 1.77 -21.83
C PHE A 348 8.43 2.29 -22.98
N THR A 349 8.26 3.61 -23.06
CA THR A 349 7.45 4.26 -24.09
C THR A 349 8.06 4.11 -25.49
N GLU A 350 9.38 4.14 -25.61
CA GLU A 350 10.11 3.95 -26.86
C GLU A 350 10.09 2.49 -27.33
N LYS A 351 10.18 1.55 -26.40
CA LYS A 351 10.16 0.11 -26.64
C LYS A 351 8.78 -0.37 -27.08
N TYR A 352 7.74 -0.02 -26.32
CA TYR A 352 6.37 -0.46 -26.55
C TYR A 352 5.55 0.63 -27.28
N LYS A 353 5.88 0.86 -28.54
CA LYS A 353 5.26 1.91 -29.38
C LYS A 353 3.78 1.68 -29.61
N GLY A 354 3.34 0.42 -29.67
CA GLY A 354 1.93 0.03 -29.78
C GLY A 354 1.12 0.46 -28.53
N ILE A 355 1.65 0.21 -27.33
CA ILE A 355 1.04 0.68 -26.09
C ILE A 355 0.95 2.21 -26.06
N ALA A 356 2.02 2.90 -26.44
CA ALA A 356 2.04 4.36 -26.50
C ALA A 356 1.03 4.92 -27.51
N ARG A 357 0.86 4.27 -28.66
CA ARG A 357 -0.16 4.61 -29.68
C ARG A 357 -1.57 4.40 -29.11
N TRP A 358 -1.84 3.22 -28.55
CA TRP A 358 -3.13 2.87 -27.93
C TRP A 358 -3.52 3.86 -26.83
N HIS A 359 -2.59 4.29 -25.98
CA HIS A 359 -2.87 5.33 -24.98
C HIS A 359 -3.33 6.67 -25.58
N ARG A 360 -2.80 7.04 -26.76
CA ARG A 360 -3.25 8.25 -27.48
C ARG A 360 -4.64 8.06 -28.08
N GLU A 361 -4.94 6.86 -28.58
CA GLU A 361 -6.24 6.50 -29.12
C GLU A 361 -7.32 6.50 -28.04
N LEU A 362 -7.05 5.89 -26.88
CA LEU A 362 -7.94 5.96 -25.71
C LEU A 362 -8.26 7.41 -25.30
N ALA A 363 -7.26 8.28 -25.29
CA ALA A 363 -7.47 9.70 -24.95
C ALA A 363 -8.39 10.40 -25.97
N LYS A 364 -8.28 10.09 -27.27
CA LYS A 364 -9.17 10.60 -28.32
C LYS A 364 -10.58 10.04 -28.18
N GLU A 365 -10.70 8.73 -27.99
CA GLU A 365 -11.97 8.03 -27.82
C GLU A 365 -12.77 8.63 -26.66
N VAL A 366 -12.15 8.77 -25.50
CA VAL A 366 -12.79 9.33 -24.30
C VAL A 366 -13.20 10.80 -24.49
N LEU A 367 -12.39 11.60 -25.17
CA LEU A 367 -12.77 12.99 -25.47
C LEU A 367 -14.00 13.07 -26.36
N THR A 368 -14.17 12.11 -27.29
CA THR A 368 -15.27 12.05 -28.25
C THR A 368 -16.53 11.42 -27.66
N TYR A 369 -16.39 10.20 -27.12
CA TYR A 369 -17.54 9.37 -26.72
C TYR A 369 -17.84 9.43 -25.22
N LYS A 370 -16.98 10.07 -24.41
CA LYS A 370 -17.10 10.17 -22.95
C LYS A 370 -17.14 8.81 -22.23
N LYS A 371 -16.69 7.75 -22.89
CA LYS A 371 -16.63 6.39 -22.34
C LYS A 371 -15.54 5.56 -23.02
N ILE A 372 -15.18 4.46 -22.38
CA ILE A 372 -14.34 3.37 -22.91
C ILE A 372 -15.12 2.08 -22.73
N THR A 373 -15.07 1.21 -23.74
CA THR A 373 -15.69 -0.12 -23.70
C THR A 373 -14.59 -1.18 -23.75
N THR A 374 -14.60 -2.16 -22.83
CA THR A 374 -13.67 -3.28 -22.81
C THR A 374 -14.16 -4.42 -23.72
N PRO A 375 -13.31 -5.41 -24.07
CA PRO A 375 -13.73 -6.58 -24.86
C PRO A 375 -14.87 -7.40 -24.23
N SER A 376 -15.05 -7.33 -22.91
CA SER A 376 -16.18 -7.95 -22.20
C SER A 376 -17.50 -7.20 -22.34
N GLY A 377 -17.50 -6.03 -23.01
CA GLY A 377 -18.66 -5.13 -23.12
C GLY A 377 -18.87 -4.22 -21.89
N ARG A 378 -17.95 -4.21 -20.92
CA ARG A 378 -18.01 -3.31 -19.77
C ARG A 378 -17.66 -1.88 -20.21
N GLU A 379 -18.47 -0.92 -19.77
CA GLU A 379 -18.29 0.50 -20.10
C GLU A 379 -17.83 1.30 -18.88
N PHE A 380 -16.87 2.21 -19.10
CA PHE A 380 -16.41 3.19 -18.13
C PHE A 380 -16.73 4.60 -18.63
N ALA A 381 -17.62 5.29 -17.93
CA ALA A 381 -18.02 6.65 -18.28
C ALA A 381 -17.04 7.69 -17.70
N PHE A 382 -16.72 8.70 -18.51
CA PHE A 382 -15.89 9.85 -18.17
C PHE A 382 -16.58 11.16 -18.60
N PRO A 383 -17.76 11.51 -18.04
CA PRO A 383 -18.56 12.64 -18.52
C PRO A 383 -17.82 13.98 -18.47
N ASP A 384 -16.99 14.18 -17.46
CA ASP A 384 -16.27 15.44 -17.20
C ASP A 384 -14.87 15.50 -17.81
N VAL A 385 -14.52 14.53 -18.67
CA VAL A 385 -13.18 14.53 -19.29
C VAL A 385 -12.98 15.73 -20.18
N LYS A 386 -11.83 16.41 -19.98
CA LYS A 386 -11.43 17.63 -20.72
C LYS A 386 -9.97 17.53 -21.14
N ARG A 387 -9.62 18.23 -22.24
CA ARG A 387 -8.22 18.42 -22.62
C ARG A 387 -7.62 19.54 -21.75
N ARG A 388 -6.44 19.26 -21.19
CA ARG A 388 -5.64 20.25 -20.44
C ARG A 388 -4.84 21.14 -21.37
N LYS A 389 -4.37 22.29 -20.87
CA LYS A 389 -3.51 23.24 -21.64
C LYS A 389 -2.22 22.59 -22.17
N ASN A 390 -1.68 21.59 -21.47
CA ASN A 390 -0.49 20.84 -21.87
C ASN A 390 -0.78 19.70 -22.86
N GLY A 391 -1.98 19.63 -23.44
CA GLY A 391 -2.38 18.62 -24.41
C GLY A 391 -2.83 17.27 -23.81
N THR A 392 -2.61 17.01 -22.52
CA THR A 392 -3.07 15.80 -21.84
C THR A 392 -4.58 15.88 -21.54
N VAL A 393 -5.19 14.77 -21.14
CA VAL A 393 -6.60 14.72 -20.71
C VAL A 393 -6.70 14.65 -19.18
N THR A 394 -7.83 15.10 -18.65
CA THR A 394 -8.17 14.83 -17.24
C THR A 394 -8.40 13.32 -17.06
N ASN A 395 -8.31 12.81 -15.83
CA ASN A 395 -8.47 11.38 -15.51
C ASN A 395 -7.51 10.43 -16.27
N PHE A 396 -6.39 10.95 -16.73
CA PHE A 396 -5.43 10.26 -17.60
C PHE A 396 -5.01 8.86 -17.09
N THR A 397 -4.76 8.72 -15.79
CA THR A 397 -4.39 7.43 -15.18
C THR A 397 -5.54 6.43 -15.20
N ALA A 398 -6.76 6.86 -14.88
CA ALA A 398 -7.95 6.00 -14.89
C ALA A 398 -8.29 5.53 -16.32
N ILE A 399 -8.17 6.41 -17.30
CA ILE A 399 -8.42 6.10 -18.73
C ILE A 399 -7.51 4.96 -19.21
N LYS A 400 -6.25 4.92 -18.78
CA LYS A 400 -5.30 3.87 -19.16
C LYS A 400 -5.42 2.61 -18.31
N ASN A 401 -5.70 2.77 -17.01
CA ASN A 401 -5.74 1.68 -16.05
C ASN A 401 -7.02 0.84 -16.16
N TYR A 402 -8.19 1.51 -16.25
CA TYR A 402 -9.47 0.81 -16.15
C TYR A 402 -9.67 -0.30 -17.17
N PRO A 403 -9.41 -0.11 -18.47
CA PRO A 403 -9.60 -1.20 -19.45
C PRO A 403 -8.67 -2.39 -19.20
N VAL A 404 -7.41 -2.15 -18.83
CA VAL A 404 -6.45 -3.22 -18.51
C VAL A 404 -6.85 -3.97 -17.25
N GLN A 405 -7.00 -3.23 -16.15
CA GLN A 405 -7.26 -3.82 -14.85
C GLN A 405 -8.62 -4.52 -14.79
N SER A 406 -9.63 -3.95 -15.44
CA SER A 406 -10.95 -4.56 -15.49
C SER A 406 -10.95 -5.84 -16.31
N PHE A 407 -10.47 -5.80 -17.54
CA PHE A 407 -10.50 -6.99 -18.39
C PHE A 407 -9.63 -8.11 -17.82
N ALA A 408 -8.45 -7.78 -17.25
CA ALA A 408 -7.58 -8.74 -16.58
C ALA A 408 -8.27 -9.37 -15.35
N THR A 409 -8.58 -8.57 -14.34
CA THR A 409 -8.90 -9.09 -13.00
C THR A 409 -10.38 -9.10 -12.66
N ALA A 410 -11.23 -8.37 -13.38
CA ALA A 410 -12.67 -8.39 -13.16
C ALA A 410 -13.44 -9.24 -14.18
N ASP A 411 -12.81 -9.60 -15.32
CA ASP A 411 -13.45 -10.39 -16.36
C ASP A 411 -12.74 -11.74 -16.56
N ILE A 412 -11.44 -11.79 -16.84
CA ILE A 412 -10.69 -13.05 -17.07
C ILE A 412 -10.62 -13.89 -15.79
N VAL A 413 -10.17 -13.32 -14.66
CA VAL A 413 -10.01 -14.08 -13.40
C VAL A 413 -11.32 -14.75 -12.95
N PRO A 414 -12.48 -14.08 -12.91
CA PRO A 414 -13.74 -14.74 -12.58
C PRO A 414 -14.14 -15.86 -13.52
N VAL A 415 -13.85 -15.76 -14.81
CA VAL A 415 -14.16 -16.82 -15.78
C VAL A 415 -13.32 -18.07 -15.49
N VAL A 416 -12.03 -17.88 -15.24
CA VAL A 416 -11.11 -18.98 -14.92
C VAL A 416 -11.43 -19.57 -13.54
N LEU A 417 -11.77 -18.74 -12.56
CA LEU A 417 -12.23 -19.18 -11.24
C LEU A 417 -13.46 -20.08 -11.35
N ILE A 418 -14.46 -19.73 -12.17
CA ILE A 418 -15.65 -20.56 -12.43
C ILE A 418 -15.24 -21.88 -13.06
N GLU A 419 -14.32 -21.87 -14.01
CA GLU A 419 -13.90 -23.07 -14.73
C GLU A 419 -13.15 -24.06 -13.82
N ILE A 420 -12.24 -23.57 -12.99
CA ILE A 420 -11.58 -24.39 -11.96
C ILE A 420 -12.61 -24.96 -10.99
N HIS A 421 -13.53 -24.14 -10.49
CA HIS A 421 -14.59 -24.58 -9.58
C HIS A 421 -15.45 -25.70 -10.18
N LYS A 422 -15.80 -25.62 -11.47
CA LYS A 422 -16.55 -26.68 -12.18
C LYS A 422 -15.75 -27.97 -12.28
N ARG A 423 -14.47 -27.90 -12.65
CA ARG A 423 -13.61 -29.09 -12.79
C ARG A 423 -13.32 -29.76 -11.45
N MET A 424 -13.43 -29.03 -10.36
CA MET A 424 -13.25 -29.53 -8.99
C MET A 424 -14.56 -29.96 -8.31
N ALA A 425 -15.72 -29.92 -8.98
CA ALA A 425 -17.05 -30.09 -8.37
C ALA A 425 -17.24 -31.39 -7.57
N ASN A 426 -16.53 -32.47 -7.92
CA ASN A 426 -16.61 -33.77 -7.25
C ASN A 426 -15.40 -34.06 -6.35
N MET A 427 -14.59 -33.08 -6.02
CA MET A 427 -13.41 -33.22 -5.19
C MET A 427 -13.71 -32.80 -3.74
N ARG A 428 -12.93 -33.33 -2.80
CA ARG A 428 -12.87 -32.83 -1.41
C ARG A 428 -12.07 -31.54 -1.31
N SER A 429 -11.05 -31.39 -2.14
CA SER A 429 -10.28 -30.18 -2.32
C SER A 429 -11.17 -29.02 -2.76
N CYS A 430 -10.91 -27.82 -2.31
CA CYS A 430 -11.83 -26.69 -2.50
C CYS A 430 -11.12 -25.35 -2.62
N ILE A 431 -11.73 -24.43 -3.36
CA ILE A 431 -11.23 -23.04 -3.45
C ILE A 431 -11.58 -22.33 -2.14
N VAL A 432 -10.60 -21.68 -1.53
CA VAL A 432 -10.73 -20.99 -0.25
C VAL A 432 -10.57 -19.48 -0.34
N ASN A 433 -9.94 -18.97 -1.40
CA ASN A 433 -9.80 -17.54 -1.64
C ASN A 433 -9.50 -17.23 -3.12
N SER A 434 -9.65 -15.98 -3.51
CA SER A 434 -9.12 -15.41 -4.75
C SER A 434 -8.58 -14.02 -4.42
N VAL A 435 -7.32 -13.77 -4.74
CA VAL A 435 -6.62 -12.51 -4.41
C VAL A 435 -6.03 -11.92 -5.67
N HIS A 436 -6.56 -10.78 -6.12
CA HIS A 436 -6.17 -10.10 -7.36
C HIS A 436 -6.27 -11.03 -8.58
N ASP A 437 -5.17 -11.59 -9.02
CA ASP A 437 -5.02 -12.50 -10.15
C ASP A 437 -4.66 -13.94 -9.72
N SER A 438 -4.69 -14.23 -8.41
CA SER A 438 -4.45 -15.58 -7.88
C SER A 438 -5.71 -16.27 -7.37
N ILE A 439 -5.70 -17.59 -7.40
CA ILE A 439 -6.73 -18.49 -6.88
C ILE A 439 -6.07 -19.42 -5.85
N VAL A 440 -6.64 -19.47 -4.64
CA VAL A 440 -6.09 -20.25 -3.52
C VAL A 440 -6.97 -21.47 -3.26
N ILE A 441 -6.34 -22.64 -3.24
CA ILE A 441 -7.01 -23.93 -3.14
C ILE A 441 -6.48 -24.69 -1.91
N ASP A 442 -7.37 -25.21 -1.11
CA ASP A 442 -7.10 -26.14 -0.02
C ASP A 442 -7.20 -27.57 -0.54
N ILE A 443 -6.08 -28.30 -0.54
CA ILE A 443 -5.93 -29.59 -1.20
C ILE A 443 -5.98 -30.73 -0.20
N HIS A 444 -6.86 -31.70 -0.47
CA HIS A 444 -6.86 -32.98 0.22
C HIS A 444 -5.65 -33.82 -0.21
N PRO A 445 -4.94 -34.50 0.72
CA PRO A 445 -3.70 -35.22 0.38
C PRO A 445 -3.87 -36.28 -0.74
N ASP A 446 -5.01 -36.95 -0.83
CA ASP A 446 -5.26 -37.93 -1.89
C ASP A 446 -5.59 -37.33 -3.25
N GLU A 447 -5.77 -36.01 -3.36
CA GLU A 447 -6.22 -35.33 -4.56
C GLU A 447 -5.17 -34.36 -5.15
N GLU A 448 -3.95 -34.33 -4.59
CA GLU A 448 -2.89 -33.41 -5.01
C GLU A 448 -2.61 -33.50 -6.51
N ALA A 449 -2.35 -34.71 -7.02
CA ALA A 449 -2.10 -34.90 -8.44
C ALA A 449 -3.29 -34.55 -9.33
N GLN A 450 -4.52 -34.77 -8.85
CA GLN A 450 -5.72 -34.42 -9.58
C GLN A 450 -5.92 -32.92 -9.69
N VAL A 451 -5.69 -32.16 -8.60
CA VAL A 451 -5.81 -30.70 -8.59
C VAL A 451 -4.73 -30.07 -9.48
N ILE A 452 -3.49 -30.56 -9.43
CA ILE A 452 -2.42 -30.15 -10.37
C ILE A 452 -2.87 -30.40 -11.82
N GLY A 453 -3.46 -31.58 -12.08
CA GLY A 453 -4.02 -31.91 -13.38
C GLY A 453 -5.15 -30.97 -13.83
N VAL A 454 -5.99 -30.51 -12.91
CA VAL A 454 -7.03 -29.49 -13.21
C VAL A 454 -6.39 -28.17 -13.65
N ILE A 455 -5.38 -27.68 -12.93
CA ILE A 455 -4.69 -26.43 -13.31
C ILE A 455 -3.99 -26.58 -14.67
N ALA A 456 -3.30 -27.68 -14.91
CA ALA A 456 -2.65 -27.96 -16.21
C ALA A 456 -3.68 -28.02 -17.35
N SER A 457 -4.82 -28.68 -17.13
CA SER A 457 -5.92 -28.73 -18.11
C SER A 457 -6.53 -27.36 -18.37
N VAL A 458 -6.76 -26.55 -17.33
CA VAL A 458 -7.24 -25.17 -17.50
C VAL A 458 -6.23 -24.33 -18.29
N ASN A 459 -4.94 -24.45 -18.00
CA ASN A 459 -3.87 -23.77 -18.77
C ASN A 459 -3.91 -24.13 -20.25
N GLY A 460 -4.13 -25.39 -20.58
CA GLY A 460 -4.29 -25.84 -21.99
C GLY A 460 -5.46 -25.19 -22.71
N ASP A 461 -6.55 -24.97 -21.98
CA ASP A 461 -7.83 -24.50 -22.53
C ASP A 461 -8.03 -22.97 -22.38
N LEU A 462 -7.10 -22.22 -21.72
CA LEU A 462 -7.29 -20.80 -21.37
C LEU A 462 -7.71 -19.94 -22.57
N LYS A 463 -7.05 -20.10 -23.71
CA LYS A 463 -7.38 -19.35 -24.92
C LYS A 463 -8.82 -19.62 -25.37
N GLU A 464 -9.20 -20.88 -25.45
CA GLU A 464 -10.55 -21.28 -25.88
C GLU A 464 -11.62 -20.79 -24.91
N ILE A 465 -11.37 -20.90 -23.60
CA ILE A 465 -12.27 -20.42 -22.55
C ILE A 465 -12.52 -18.92 -22.71
N ILE A 466 -11.47 -18.12 -22.92
CA ILE A 466 -11.55 -16.67 -23.05
C ILE A 466 -12.23 -16.28 -24.38
N ASP A 467 -11.80 -16.88 -25.48
CA ASP A 467 -12.35 -16.59 -26.81
C ASP A 467 -13.85 -16.91 -26.88
N ASN A 468 -14.26 -18.07 -26.37
CA ASN A 468 -15.65 -18.48 -26.32
C ASN A 468 -16.49 -17.58 -25.39
N LYS A 469 -15.95 -17.17 -24.26
CA LYS A 469 -16.66 -16.34 -23.29
C LYS A 469 -16.93 -14.93 -23.80
N PHE A 470 -15.93 -14.29 -24.39
CA PHE A 470 -15.99 -12.89 -24.78
C PHE A 470 -16.20 -12.68 -26.28
N LYS A 471 -16.24 -13.77 -27.08
CA LYS A 471 -16.37 -13.74 -28.55
C LYS A 471 -15.26 -12.92 -29.23
N ILE A 472 -14.03 -13.14 -28.78
CA ILE A 472 -12.82 -12.49 -29.27
C ILE A 472 -11.79 -13.52 -29.75
N ASN A 473 -10.72 -13.05 -30.37
CA ASN A 473 -9.51 -13.84 -30.60
C ASN A 473 -8.39 -13.29 -29.72
N PHE A 474 -8.22 -13.88 -28.55
CA PHE A 474 -7.16 -13.47 -27.60
C PHE A 474 -5.83 -14.09 -28.06
N ASN A 475 -5.01 -13.28 -28.72
CA ASN A 475 -3.76 -13.71 -29.39
C ASN A 475 -2.51 -13.65 -28.51
N VAL A 476 -2.68 -13.53 -27.20
CA VAL A 476 -1.59 -13.48 -26.21
C VAL A 476 -1.69 -14.70 -25.30
N PRO A 477 -0.62 -15.49 -25.10
CA PRO A 477 -0.68 -16.63 -24.20
C PRO A 477 -0.92 -16.20 -22.76
N LEU A 478 -1.80 -16.90 -22.05
CA LEU A 478 -2.01 -16.78 -20.62
C LEU A 478 -1.47 -18.04 -19.93
N LEU A 479 -1.00 -17.88 -18.71
CA LEU A 479 -0.45 -18.97 -17.91
C LEU A 479 -0.78 -18.76 -16.43
N LEU A 480 -1.32 -19.80 -15.78
CA LEU A 480 -1.40 -19.92 -14.34
C LEU A 480 -0.16 -20.66 -13.84
N GLU A 481 0.65 -20.01 -13.05
CA GLU A 481 1.77 -20.61 -12.33
C GLU A 481 1.29 -21.09 -10.97
N ALA A 482 1.46 -22.38 -10.68
CA ALA A 482 0.99 -22.95 -9.43
C ALA A 482 2.15 -23.15 -8.45
N LYS A 483 1.88 -22.84 -7.18
CA LYS A 483 2.78 -23.12 -6.06
C LYS A 483 2.02 -23.89 -5.00
N LEU A 484 2.71 -24.83 -4.36
CA LEU A 484 2.12 -25.76 -3.39
C LEU A 484 2.95 -25.81 -2.13
N GLY A 485 2.33 -25.81 -0.96
CA GLY A 485 3.06 -25.88 0.30
C GLY A 485 2.18 -26.23 1.50
N VAL A 486 2.84 -26.36 2.66
CA VAL A 486 2.17 -26.71 3.93
C VAL A 486 1.28 -25.58 4.45
N ASN A 487 1.53 -24.37 4.02
CA ASN A 487 0.71 -23.19 4.31
C ASN A 487 0.75 -22.23 3.10
N TRP A 488 0.03 -21.12 3.18
CA TRP A 488 -0.08 -20.15 2.08
C TRP A 488 1.20 -19.32 1.84
N LEU A 489 2.19 -19.35 2.74
CA LEU A 489 3.47 -18.63 2.58
C LEU A 489 4.58 -19.53 2.06
N GLU A 490 4.72 -20.70 2.64
CA GLU A 490 5.82 -21.63 2.40
C GLU A 490 5.43 -22.60 1.28
N GLN A 491 5.64 -22.15 0.05
CA GLN A 491 5.22 -22.87 -1.17
C GLN A 491 6.37 -23.03 -2.16
N GLN A 492 6.33 -24.07 -2.96
CA GLN A 492 7.26 -24.37 -4.06
C GLN A 492 6.48 -24.49 -5.38
N GLU A 493 7.12 -24.15 -6.48
CA GLU A 493 6.54 -24.29 -7.81
C GLU A 493 6.31 -25.76 -8.17
N VAL A 494 5.19 -26.04 -8.86
CA VAL A 494 4.76 -27.39 -9.27
C VAL A 494 4.40 -27.43 -10.75
#